data_76e774b8f2b20a7752516b4d29430f3b
#
_entry.id   76e774b8f2b20a7752516b4d29430f3b
#
_cell.length_a   1.000
_cell.length_b   1.000
_cell.length_c   1.000
_cell.angle_alpha   90.00
_cell.angle_beta   90.00
_cell.angle_gamma   90.00
#
_symmetry.space_group_name_H-M   'P 1'
#
loop_
_entity.id
_entity.type
_entity.pdbx_description
1 polymer ?
#
loop_
_entity_poly.entity_id
_entity_poly.type
_entity_poly.pdbx_seq_one_letter_code
_entity_poly.pdbx_strand_id
1 'polypeptide(L)'
;WNNTILLWEEPEFYLNPQQERACYEALSESTKLGLMSVVSTNSSRFIEIENYQSLCIFRRVKEEIEIYQYSGNLFSGDEVTVFNMNYWINPDRSELFFAKKVILVEGQTDKIVLSYLAKYLGVFKYQYSIIECGSKSSIPQFIRLLNAFHIPYVVVYDKDNHYWRNETELMNSTLKNKTIQKLVSKNLGTWVEFENDIEEEIYNESRDKKNYKNKPFYALETVIKSGYVLPEKLKEKIIKIFE
;
A
#
# COMPACT_ATOMS: atom_id res chain seq x y z
N TRP A 1 -18.48 35.11 6.85
CA TRP A 1 -18.82 33.66 6.82
C TRP A 1 -18.33 32.90 8.07
N ASN A 2 -17.93 33.62 9.14
CA ASN A 2 -17.52 32.99 10.40
C ASN A 2 -18.68 32.13 10.95
N ASN A 3 -18.41 30.88 11.31
CA ASN A 3 -19.34 29.88 11.84
C ASN A 3 -20.25 29.17 10.80
N THR A 4 -19.87 29.11 9.52
CA THR A 4 -20.58 28.32 8.53
C THR A 4 -19.95 26.93 8.40
N ILE A 5 -20.77 25.89 8.44
CA ILE A 5 -20.37 24.51 8.19
C ILE A 5 -21.00 24.10 6.84
N LEU A 6 -20.18 23.63 5.92
CA LEU A 6 -20.60 23.08 4.64
C LEU A 6 -20.63 21.54 4.75
N LEU A 7 -21.76 20.96 4.44
CA LEU A 7 -21.93 19.51 4.39
C LEU A 7 -22.06 19.07 2.93
N TRP A 8 -21.17 18.20 2.48
CA TRP A 8 -21.14 17.71 1.11
C TRP A 8 -21.30 16.19 1.11
N GLU A 9 -22.28 15.72 0.37
CA GLU A 9 -22.49 14.28 0.17
C GLU A 9 -22.06 13.91 -1.25
N GLU A 10 -21.05 13.05 -1.35
CA GLU A 10 -20.49 12.52 -2.60
C GLU A 10 -20.32 13.60 -3.70
N PRO A 11 -19.55 14.68 -3.45
CA PRO A 11 -19.40 15.78 -4.40
C PRO A 11 -18.76 15.35 -5.72
N GLU A 12 -18.09 14.21 -5.74
CA GLU A 12 -17.51 13.59 -6.92
C GLU A 12 -18.55 13.01 -7.89
N PHE A 13 -19.79 12.87 -7.47
CA PHE A 13 -20.82 12.24 -8.28
C PHE A 13 -20.99 12.99 -9.62
N TYR A 14 -20.86 12.29 -10.73
CA TYR A 14 -20.83 12.83 -12.10
C TYR A 14 -19.57 13.63 -12.50
N LEU A 15 -18.55 13.75 -11.67
CA LEU A 15 -17.30 14.40 -12.02
C LEU A 15 -16.34 13.43 -12.70
N ASN A 16 -15.56 13.93 -13.64
CA ASN A 16 -14.40 13.19 -14.13
C ASN A 16 -13.19 13.42 -13.20
N PRO A 17 -12.11 12.61 -13.30
CA PRO A 17 -10.97 12.70 -12.41
C PRO A 17 -10.31 14.08 -12.30
N GLN A 18 -10.35 14.89 -13.36
CA GLN A 18 -9.82 16.25 -13.34
C GLN A 18 -10.72 17.20 -12.57
N GLN A 19 -12.03 17.03 -12.75
CA GLN A 19 -13.05 17.81 -12.04
C GLN A 19 -13.09 17.44 -10.54
N GLU A 20 -12.90 16.17 -10.19
CA GLU A 20 -12.78 15.75 -8.80
C GLU A 20 -11.61 16.47 -8.09
N ARG A 21 -10.43 16.53 -8.72
CA ARG A 21 -9.29 17.28 -8.19
C ARG A 21 -9.60 18.78 -8.02
N ALA A 22 -10.20 19.39 -9.03
CA ALA A 22 -10.58 20.80 -8.96
C ALA A 22 -11.61 21.07 -7.84
N CYS A 23 -12.57 20.16 -7.65
CA CYS A 23 -13.55 20.23 -6.57
C CYS A 23 -12.87 20.11 -5.21
N TYR A 24 -11.96 19.15 -5.03
CA TYR A 24 -11.19 18.99 -3.81
C TYR A 24 -10.38 20.25 -3.48
N GLU A 25 -9.66 20.80 -4.45
CA GLU A 25 -8.89 22.04 -4.28
C GLU A 25 -9.79 23.21 -3.85
N ALA A 26 -10.96 23.37 -4.48
CA ALA A 26 -11.91 24.42 -4.09
C ALA A 26 -12.41 24.26 -2.65
N LEU A 27 -12.66 23.02 -2.21
CA LEU A 27 -13.04 22.71 -0.83
C LEU A 27 -11.88 23.02 0.14
N SER A 28 -10.67 22.62 -0.21
CA SER A 28 -9.45 22.90 0.59
C SER A 28 -9.21 24.41 0.73
N GLU A 29 -9.32 25.17 -0.36
CA GLU A 29 -9.21 26.63 -0.32
C GLU A 29 -10.30 27.27 0.56
N SER A 30 -11.53 26.75 0.55
CA SER A 30 -12.61 27.25 1.38
C SER A 30 -12.29 27.15 2.88
N THR A 31 -11.57 26.11 3.30
CA THR A 31 -11.16 25.94 4.70
C THR A 31 -10.12 26.99 5.13
N LYS A 32 -9.23 27.39 4.21
CA LYS A 32 -8.26 28.48 4.46
C LYS A 32 -8.96 29.83 4.67
N LEU A 33 -10.17 29.99 4.11
CA LEU A 33 -11.02 31.16 4.33
C LEU A 33 -11.86 31.08 5.63
N GLY A 34 -11.64 30.06 6.45
CA GLY A 34 -12.32 29.88 7.73
C GLY A 34 -13.67 29.17 7.66
N LEU A 35 -14.00 28.53 6.53
CA LEU A 35 -15.16 27.66 6.43
C LEU A 35 -14.80 26.25 6.94
N MET A 36 -15.73 25.63 7.66
CA MET A 36 -15.62 24.20 7.98
C MET A 36 -16.35 23.39 6.91
N SER A 37 -15.68 22.41 6.34
CA SER A 37 -16.29 21.48 5.38
C SER A 37 -16.25 20.05 5.91
N VAL A 38 -17.39 19.35 5.82
CA VAL A 38 -17.50 17.92 6.09
C VAL A 38 -17.95 17.26 4.79
N VAL A 39 -17.18 16.31 4.32
CA VAL A 39 -17.38 15.67 3.02
C VAL A 39 -17.50 14.17 3.20
N SER A 40 -18.60 13.56 2.75
CA SER A 40 -18.67 12.12 2.55
C SER A 40 -18.26 11.78 1.12
N THR A 41 -17.37 10.80 0.93
CA THR A 41 -16.85 10.45 -0.39
C THR A 41 -16.44 8.98 -0.47
N ASN A 42 -16.60 8.40 -1.66
CA ASN A 42 -16.05 7.10 -2.05
C ASN A 42 -14.86 7.24 -3.02
N SER A 43 -14.42 8.46 -3.30
CA SER A 43 -13.28 8.72 -4.19
C SER A 43 -11.97 8.89 -3.43
N SER A 44 -10.96 8.11 -3.81
CA SER A 44 -9.60 8.24 -3.27
C SER A 44 -8.96 9.61 -3.57
N ARG A 45 -9.51 10.37 -4.50
CA ARG A 45 -9.02 11.70 -4.89
C ARG A 45 -9.39 12.81 -3.91
N PHE A 46 -10.36 12.55 -3.03
CA PHE A 46 -10.71 13.44 -1.92
C PHE A 46 -9.90 13.15 -0.65
N ILE A 47 -8.91 12.25 -0.74
CA ILE A 47 -8.07 11.88 0.39
C ILE A 47 -6.66 12.38 0.16
N GLU A 48 -6.24 13.34 0.97
CA GLU A 48 -4.84 13.73 1.12
C GLU A 48 -4.27 13.15 2.40
N ILE A 49 -3.20 12.39 2.26
CA ILE A 49 -2.59 11.71 3.41
C ILE A 49 -1.94 12.70 4.37
N GLU A 50 -1.54 13.86 3.91
CA GLU A 50 -1.02 14.94 4.75
C GLU A 50 -2.04 15.36 5.81
N ASN A 51 -3.32 15.26 5.45
CA ASN A 51 -4.47 15.59 6.25
C ASN A 51 -5.14 14.37 6.88
N TYR A 52 -4.41 13.25 7.08
CA TYR A 52 -4.98 11.99 7.60
C TYR A 52 -5.73 12.19 8.92
N GLN A 53 -5.38 13.20 9.73
CA GLN A 53 -6.05 13.52 10.99
C GLN A 53 -7.49 13.99 10.79
N SER A 54 -7.85 14.51 9.61
CA SER A 54 -9.20 14.90 9.23
C SER A 54 -10.05 13.75 8.70
N LEU A 55 -9.43 12.57 8.44
CA LEU A 55 -10.13 11.42 7.90
C LEU A 55 -10.93 10.69 8.98
N CYS A 56 -12.16 10.34 8.63
CA CYS A 56 -13.05 9.51 9.43
C CYS A 56 -13.54 8.36 8.57
N ILE A 57 -13.14 7.13 8.91
CA ILE A 57 -13.43 5.93 8.12
C ILE A 57 -14.59 5.17 8.75
N PHE A 58 -15.63 4.92 7.98
CA PHE A 58 -16.76 4.08 8.35
C PHE A 58 -16.58 2.70 7.75
N ARG A 59 -16.55 1.67 8.56
CA ARG A 59 -16.46 0.28 8.13
C ARG A 59 -17.60 -0.55 8.67
N ARG A 60 -18.18 -1.37 7.81
CA ARG A 60 -19.08 -2.42 8.27
C ARG A 60 -18.26 -3.63 8.69
N VAL A 61 -18.32 -3.94 9.99
CA VAL A 61 -17.71 -5.13 10.58
C VAL A 61 -18.87 -6.01 11.08
N LYS A 62 -19.10 -7.14 10.38
CA LYS A 62 -20.31 -7.96 10.55
C LYS A 62 -21.59 -7.14 10.32
N GLU A 63 -22.41 -6.97 11.35
CA GLU A 63 -23.69 -6.25 11.32
C GLU A 63 -23.58 -4.80 11.86
N GLU A 64 -22.40 -4.41 12.35
CA GLU A 64 -22.17 -3.11 12.99
C GLU A 64 -21.32 -2.19 12.10
N ILE A 65 -21.49 -0.88 12.30
CA ILE A 65 -20.64 0.14 11.68
C ILE A 65 -19.63 0.59 12.73
N GLU A 66 -18.37 0.38 12.45
CA GLU A 66 -17.26 0.88 13.24
C GLU A 66 -16.69 2.16 12.61
N ILE A 67 -16.32 3.12 13.45
CA ILE A 67 -15.80 4.42 13.03
C ILE A 67 -14.36 4.55 13.50
N TYR A 68 -13.47 4.86 12.57
CA TYR A 68 -12.04 5.00 12.84
C TYR A 68 -11.56 6.41 12.45
N GLN A 69 -10.97 7.08 13.41
CA GLN A 69 -10.33 8.38 13.24
C GLN A 69 -9.07 8.42 14.08
N TYR A 70 -8.03 9.06 13.57
CA TYR A 70 -6.76 9.19 14.29
C TYR A 70 -6.29 10.65 14.29
N SER A 71 -6.21 11.26 15.46
CA SER A 71 -5.85 12.68 15.65
C SER A 71 -4.39 12.89 16.10
N GLY A 72 -3.64 11.81 16.34
CA GLY A 72 -2.24 11.89 16.75
C GLY A 72 -1.27 12.13 15.60
N ASN A 73 0.01 12.27 15.90
CA ASN A 73 1.07 12.37 14.92
C ASN A 73 1.66 10.97 14.64
N LEU A 74 1.53 10.49 13.41
CA LEU A 74 2.10 9.22 12.97
C LEU A 74 3.57 9.32 12.56
N PHE A 75 3.97 10.51 12.11
CA PHE A 75 5.29 10.79 11.57
C PHE A 75 5.90 11.99 12.26
N SER A 76 7.22 12.04 12.35
CA SER A 76 7.96 13.15 12.97
C SER A 76 9.17 13.55 12.13
N GLY A 77 9.50 14.86 12.13
CA GLY A 77 10.67 15.38 11.43
C GLY A 77 10.68 15.04 9.94
N ASP A 78 11.80 14.52 9.45
CA ASP A 78 12.00 14.20 8.03
C ASP A 78 11.09 13.06 7.53
N GLU A 79 10.56 12.23 8.42
CA GLU A 79 9.62 11.15 8.04
C GLU A 79 8.37 11.71 7.36
N VAL A 80 7.88 12.88 7.79
CA VAL A 80 6.71 13.55 7.19
C VAL A 80 6.99 13.87 5.73
N THR A 81 8.12 14.53 5.47
CA THR A 81 8.49 14.94 4.11
C THR A 81 8.67 13.74 3.20
N VAL A 82 9.38 12.70 3.65
CA VAL A 82 9.61 11.47 2.87
C VAL A 82 8.30 10.76 2.57
N PHE A 83 7.40 10.69 3.55
CA PHE A 83 6.11 10.03 3.37
C PHE A 83 5.22 10.80 2.39
N ASN A 84 5.13 12.11 2.53
CA ASN A 84 4.35 12.96 1.62
C ASN A 84 4.88 12.88 0.19
N MET A 85 6.20 12.96 -0.02
CA MET A 85 6.80 12.78 -1.35
C MET A 85 6.44 11.43 -1.96
N ASN A 86 6.51 10.34 -1.20
CA ASN A 86 6.12 9.01 -1.67
C ASN A 86 4.65 8.95 -2.09
N TYR A 87 3.78 9.69 -1.40
CA TYR A 87 2.36 9.76 -1.73
C TYR A 87 2.08 10.62 -2.97
N TRP A 88 2.74 11.75 -3.10
CA TRP A 88 2.62 12.63 -4.27
C TRP A 88 3.04 11.95 -5.57
N ILE A 89 4.06 11.09 -5.49
CA ILE A 89 4.52 10.32 -6.65
C ILE A 89 3.45 9.30 -7.11
N ASN A 90 2.65 8.77 -6.19
CA ASN A 90 1.62 7.80 -6.52
C ASN A 90 0.33 8.03 -5.72
N PRO A 91 -0.55 8.94 -6.18
CA PRO A 91 -1.78 9.28 -5.48
C PRO A 91 -2.79 8.12 -5.40
N ASP A 92 -2.66 7.07 -6.23
CA ASP A 92 -3.51 5.88 -6.18
C ASP A 92 -3.36 5.10 -4.87
N ARG A 93 -2.30 5.39 -4.09
CA ARG A 93 -2.10 4.81 -2.76
C ARG A 93 -3.22 5.13 -1.77
N SER A 94 -3.98 6.21 -1.98
CA SER A 94 -5.14 6.57 -1.16
C SER A 94 -6.27 5.54 -1.22
N GLU A 95 -6.30 4.65 -2.22
CA GLU A 95 -7.28 3.56 -2.29
C GLU A 95 -7.19 2.58 -1.09
N LEU A 96 -6.06 2.59 -0.36
CA LEU A 96 -5.88 1.76 0.84
C LEU A 96 -6.97 1.99 1.90
N PHE A 97 -7.52 3.21 1.98
CA PHE A 97 -8.55 3.54 2.95
C PHE A 97 -9.90 2.87 2.67
N PHE A 98 -10.15 2.48 1.42
CA PHE A 98 -11.37 1.80 0.97
C PHE A 98 -11.21 0.28 0.91
N ALA A 99 -9.98 -0.21 0.98
CA ALA A 99 -9.70 -1.62 0.86
C ALA A 99 -10.21 -2.43 2.07
N LYS A 100 -10.75 -3.62 1.82
CA LYS A 100 -11.08 -4.58 2.88
C LYS A 100 -9.81 -5.13 3.55
N LYS A 101 -8.76 -5.30 2.78
CA LYS A 101 -7.40 -5.68 3.22
C LYS A 101 -6.39 -5.05 2.28
N VAL A 102 -5.27 -4.60 2.81
CA VAL A 102 -4.16 -4.02 2.05
C VAL A 102 -3.01 -5.02 1.96
N ILE A 103 -2.44 -5.18 0.78
CA ILE A 103 -1.20 -5.93 0.55
C ILE A 103 -0.12 -4.89 0.28
N LEU A 104 0.77 -4.68 1.25
CA LEU A 104 1.92 -3.79 1.10
C LEU A 104 3.06 -4.54 0.42
N VAL A 105 3.59 -3.95 -0.64
CA VAL A 105 4.73 -4.50 -1.39
C VAL A 105 5.85 -3.47 -1.51
N GLU A 106 7.09 -3.92 -1.78
CA GLU A 106 8.22 -3.01 -1.91
C GLU A 106 8.14 -2.16 -3.17
N GLY A 107 7.83 -2.80 -4.30
CA GLY A 107 7.92 -2.16 -5.60
C GLY A 107 6.91 -2.64 -6.65
N GLN A 108 7.10 -2.11 -7.84
CA GLN A 108 6.21 -2.32 -8.98
C GLN A 108 6.23 -3.78 -9.48
N THR A 109 7.38 -4.45 -9.41
CA THR A 109 7.49 -5.86 -9.80
C THR A 109 6.56 -6.73 -8.97
N ASP A 110 6.62 -6.58 -7.64
CA ASP A 110 5.78 -7.33 -6.71
C ASP A 110 4.30 -7.10 -7.01
N LYS A 111 3.91 -5.81 -7.16
CA LYS A 111 2.52 -5.44 -7.46
C LYS A 111 2.00 -6.13 -8.71
N ILE A 112 2.77 -6.10 -9.81
CA ILE A 112 2.38 -6.66 -11.10
C ILE A 112 2.32 -8.18 -11.03
N VAL A 113 3.38 -8.82 -10.52
CA VAL A 113 3.50 -10.28 -10.47
C VAL A 113 2.45 -10.89 -9.54
N LEU A 114 2.29 -10.36 -8.33
CA LEU A 114 1.28 -10.84 -7.39
C LEU A 114 -0.13 -10.67 -7.93
N SER A 115 -0.43 -9.54 -8.59
CA SER A 115 -1.73 -9.31 -9.23
C SER A 115 -2.02 -10.36 -10.31
N TYR A 116 -1.04 -10.63 -11.17
CA TYR A 116 -1.19 -11.61 -12.25
C TYR A 116 -1.34 -13.03 -11.72
N LEU A 117 -0.41 -13.46 -10.86
CA LEU A 117 -0.39 -14.83 -10.34
C LEU A 117 -1.61 -15.12 -9.44
N ALA A 118 -2.08 -14.16 -8.66
CA ALA A 118 -3.31 -14.33 -7.88
C ALA A 118 -4.54 -14.51 -8.78
N LYS A 119 -4.63 -13.78 -9.90
CA LYS A 119 -5.69 -13.98 -10.90
C LYS A 119 -5.56 -15.34 -11.57
N TYR A 120 -4.36 -15.73 -11.94
CA TYR A 120 -4.07 -17.02 -12.54
C TYR A 120 -4.48 -18.19 -11.62
N LEU A 121 -4.23 -18.06 -10.32
CA LEU A 121 -4.60 -19.05 -9.31
C LEU A 121 -6.08 -18.97 -8.87
N GLY A 122 -6.83 -17.96 -9.32
CA GLY A 122 -8.23 -17.76 -8.92
C GLY A 122 -8.41 -17.29 -7.47
N VAL A 123 -7.35 -16.79 -6.81
CA VAL A 123 -7.38 -16.31 -5.41
C VAL A 123 -7.45 -14.79 -5.30
N PHE A 124 -7.39 -14.06 -6.42
CA PHE A 124 -7.45 -12.61 -6.43
C PHE A 124 -8.77 -12.08 -5.87
N LYS A 125 -8.68 -11.09 -4.98
CA LYS A 125 -9.86 -10.46 -4.36
C LYS A 125 -9.92 -8.98 -4.74
N TYR A 126 -10.95 -8.57 -5.47
CA TYR A 126 -11.15 -7.17 -5.91
C TYR A 126 -11.33 -6.17 -4.77
N GLN A 127 -11.65 -6.65 -3.58
CA GLN A 127 -11.79 -5.84 -2.36
C GLN A 127 -10.45 -5.59 -1.66
N TYR A 128 -9.35 -6.15 -2.17
CA TYR A 128 -8.00 -5.96 -1.66
C TYR A 128 -7.25 -4.99 -2.54
N SER A 129 -6.47 -4.10 -1.94
CA SER A 129 -5.59 -3.19 -2.67
C SER A 129 -4.14 -3.59 -2.49
N ILE A 130 -3.41 -3.71 -3.59
CA ILE A 130 -1.96 -3.96 -3.57
C ILE A 130 -1.26 -2.62 -3.68
N ILE A 131 -0.66 -2.18 -2.58
CA ILE A 131 -0.03 -0.87 -2.44
C ILE A 131 1.49 -1.01 -2.51
N GLU A 132 2.06 -0.41 -3.52
CA GLU A 132 3.51 -0.27 -3.68
C GLU A 132 4.03 0.84 -2.77
N CYS A 133 4.94 0.50 -1.85
CA CYS A 133 5.50 1.45 -0.89
C CYS A 133 6.66 2.28 -1.45
N GLY A 134 7.20 1.90 -2.62
CA GLY A 134 8.35 2.53 -3.27
C GLY A 134 9.70 2.02 -2.77
N SER A 135 9.78 1.53 -1.56
CA SER A 135 10.96 0.86 -1.00
C SER A 135 10.62 0.12 0.28
N LYS A 136 11.46 -0.85 0.65
CA LYS A 136 11.41 -1.52 1.97
C LYS A 136 11.44 -0.53 3.14
N SER A 137 12.20 0.55 3.01
CA SER A 137 12.34 1.58 4.06
C SER A 137 11.07 2.38 4.30
N SER A 138 10.17 2.45 3.32
CA SER A 138 8.89 3.16 3.42
C SER A 138 7.77 2.30 4.01
N ILE A 139 7.88 0.97 3.98
CA ILE A 139 6.87 0.05 4.51
C ILE A 139 6.46 0.37 5.96
N PRO A 140 7.38 0.67 6.90
CA PRO A 140 7.03 1.04 8.27
C PRO A 140 6.03 2.19 8.39
N GLN A 141 6.09 3.17 7.50
CA GLN A 141 5.18 4.32 7.50
C GLN A 141 3.76 3.89 7.14
N PHE A 142 3.61 3.05 6.12
CA PHE A 142 2.31 2.48 5.74
C PHE A 142 1.73 1.58 6.84
N ILE A 143 2.56 0.77 7.51
CA ILE A 143 2.11 -0.06 8.64
C ILE A 143 1.55 0.81 9.76
N ARG A 144 2.22 1.90 10.13
CA ARG A 144 1.73 2.83 11.17
C ARG A 144 0.37 3.41 10.78
N LEU A 145 0.21 3.82 9.51
CA LEU A 145 -1.04 4.34 8.99
C LEU A 145 -2.17 3.30 9.06
N LEU A 146 -1.93 2.09 8.56
CA LEU A 146 -2.91 1.00 8.57
C LEU A 146 -3.31 0.60 10.00
N ASN A 147 -2.35 0.56 10.93
CA ASN A 147 -2.62 0.31 12.33
C ASN A 147 -3.50 1.42 12.96
N ALA A 148 -3.21 2.69 12.66
CA ALA A 148 -3.96 3.83 13.19
C ALA A 148 -5.42 3.84 12.75
N PHE A 149 -5.70 3.40 11.51
CA PHE A 149 -7.04 3.32 10.95
C PHE A 149 -7.65 1.92 11.00
N HIS A 150 -7.04 1.00 11.75
CA HIS A 150 -7.50 -0.37 11.91
C HIS A 150 -7.78 -1.11 10.59
N ILE A 151 -6.95 -0.86 9.57
CA ILE A 151 -7.06 -1.48 8.26
C ILE A 151 -6.32 -2.81 8.26
N PRO A 152 -6.95 -3.96 7.96
CA PRO A 152 -6.27 -5.24 7.86
C PRO A 152 -5.24 -5.25 6.72
N TYR A 153 -4.09 -5.91 6.92
CA TYR A 153 -3.04 -5.92 5.90
C TYR A 153 -2.14 -7.16 5.94
N VAL A 154 -1.48 -7.37 4.80
CA VAL A 154 -0.33 -8.28 4.68
C VAL A 154 0.85 -7.47 4.18
N VAL A 155 2.01 -7.65 4.79
CA VAL A 155 3.27 -7.06 4.30
C VAL A 155 4.03 -8.12 3.53
N VAL A 156 4.39 -7.81 2.29
CA VAL A 156 5.25 -8.66 1.45
C VAL A 156 6.56 -7.93 1.22
N TYR A 157 7.66 -8.58 1.57
CA TYR A 157 9.00 -8.00 1.43
C TYR A 157 10.05 -9.06 1.17
N ASP A 158 11.20 -8.61 0.62
CA ASP A 158 12.36 -9.42 0.32
C ASP A 158 13.26 -9.53 1.56
N LYS A 159 13.80 -10.70 1.87
CA LYS A 159 14.86 -10.81 2.88
C LYS A 159 16.18 -10.23 2.39
N ASP A 160 16.36 -10.23 1.07
CA ASP A 160 17.60 -9.75 0.46
C ASP A 160 18.85 -10.54 0.81
N ASN A 161 18.75 -11.84 1.02
CA ASN A 161 19.85 -12.73 1.38
C ASN A 161 20.73 -13.15 0.19
N HIS A 162 20.88 -12.28 -0.81
CA HIS A 162 21.67 -12.59 -2.00
C HIS A 162 23.13 -12.86 -1.67
N TYR A 163 23.72 -13.88 -2.28
CA TYR A 163 25.09 -14.34 -2.05
C TYR A 163 26.17 -13.30 -2.39
N TRP A 164 25.87 -12.31 -3.22
CA TRP A 164 26.80 -11.22 -3.58
C TRP A 164 26.80 -10.04 -2.63
N ARG A 165 25.90 -10.00 -1.63
CA ARG A 165 25.83 -8.92 -0.66
C ARG A 165 26.92 -9.08 0.40
N ASN A 166 27.53 -7.97 0.75
CA ASN A 166 28.48 -7.95 1.87
C ASN A 166 27.75 -7.99 3.24
N GLU A 167 28.50 -8.27 4.31
CA GLU A 167 27.95 -8.39 5.66
C GLU A 167 27.17 -7.14 6.12
N THR A 168 27.64 -5.95 5.77
CA THR A 168 26.98 -4.69 6.13
C THR A 168 25.62 -4.55 5.44
N GLU A 169 25.52 -4.90 4.16
CA GLU A 169 24.26 -4.89 3.41
C GLU A 169 23.27 -5.90 3.97
N LEU A 170 23.73 -7.12 4.31
CA LEU A 170 22.91 -8.15 4.92
C LEU A 170 22.41 -7.73 6.32
N MET A 171 23.30 -7.13 7.13
CA MET A 171 22.93 -6.63 8.45
C MET A 171 21.88 -5.52 8.35
N ASN A 172 22.05 -4.56 7.43
CA ASN A 172 21.09 -3.47 7.21
C ASN A 172 19.73 -4.00 6.74
N SER A 173 19.72 -4.97 5.83
CA SER A 173 18.46 -5.60 5.38
C SER A 173 17.76 -6.34 6.52
N THR A 174 18.51 -7.11 7.30
CA THR A 174 18.01 -7.81 8.49
C THR A 174 17.40 -6.85 9.50
N LEU A 175 18.03 -5.69 9.73
CA LEU A 175 17.51 -4.68 10.65
C LEU A 175 16.18 -4.10 10.15
N LYS A 176 16.07 -3.79 8.86
CA LYS A 176 14.82 -3.34 8.24
C LYS A 176 13.72 -4.39 8.36
N ASN A 177 14.03 -5.66 8.08
CA ASN A 177 13.09 -6.77 8.21
C ASN A 177 12.56 -6.89 9.64
N LYS A 178 13.45 -6.84 10.65
CA LYS A 178 13.06 -6.84 12.07
C LYS A 178 12.19 -5.63 12.44
N THR A 179 12.46 -4.46 11.87
CA THR A 179 11.64 -3.26 12.09
C THR A 179 10.22 -3.45 11.56
N ILE A 180 10.08 -3.98 10.35
CA ILE A 180 8.79 -4.33 9.76
C ILE A 180 8.02 -5.30 10.68
N GLN A 181 8.65 -6.43 11.03
CA GLN A 181 8.02 -7.46 11.86
C GLN A 181 7.56 -6.94 13.24
N LYS A 182 8.34 -6.03 13.86
CA LYS A 182 7.98 -5.42 15.14
C LYS A 182 6.76 -4.50 15.07
N LEU A 183 6.57 -3.84 13.93
CA LEU A 183 5.46 -2.90 13.71
C LEU A 183 4.16 -3.60 13.30
N VAL A 184 4.25 -4.81 12.77
CA VAL A 184 3.05 -5.57 12.35
C VAL A 184 2.18 -5.88 13.56
N SER A 185 0.94 -5.39 13.53
CA SER A 185 -0.05 -5.64 14.57
C SER A 185 -0.51 -7.09 14.53
N LYS A 186 -0.52 -7.76 15.68
CA LYS A 186 -0.96 -9.16 15.79
C LYS A 186 -2.42 -9.38 15.39
N ASN A 187 -3.25 -8.34 15.50
CA ASN A 187 -4.68 -8.44 15.24
C ASN A 187 -5.07 -8.01 13.81
N LEU A 188 -4.24 -7.16 13.18
CA LEU A 188 -4.56 -6.54 11.89
C LEU A 188 -3.68 -7.02 10.76
N GLY A 189 -2.46 -7.42 11.07
CA GLY A 189 -1.43 -7.66 10.07
C GLY A 189 -0.76 -9.01 10.16
N THR A 190 -0.28 -9.45 9.01
CA THR A 190 0.64 -10.59 8.87
C THR A 190 1.75 -10.18 7.89
N TRP A 191 2.75 -11.05 7.71
CA TRP A 191 3.77 -10.84 6.68
C TRP A 191 4.11 -12.13 5.95
N VAL A 192 4.54 -11.95 4.73
CA VAL A 192 5.13 -12.99 3.87
C VAL A 192 6.45 -12.46 3.35
N GLU A 193 7.48 -13.27 3.41
CA GLU A 193 8.82 -12.88 2.98
C GLU A 193 9.32 -13.77 1.84
N PHE A 194 9.99 -13.17 0.87
CA PHE A 194 10.78 -13.88 -0.14
C PHE A 194 12.22 -14.03 0.36
N GLU A 195 12.88 -15.14 0.06
CA GLU A 195 14.21 -15.43 0.60
C GLU A 195 15.25 -14.42 0.10
N ASN A 196 15.26 -14.16 -1.18
CA ASN A 196 16.06 -13.11 -1.79
C ASN A 196 15.14 -12.02 -2.34
N ASP A 197 14.50 -12.27 -3.46
CA ASP A 197 13.50 -11.41 -4.07
C ASP A 197 12.44 -12.27 -4.82
N ILE A 198 11.34 -11.63 -5.23
CA ILE A 198 10.27 -12.32 -5.95
C ILE A 198 10.75 -12.86 -7.29
N GLU A 199 11.72 -12.19 -7.94
CA GLU A 199 12.25 -12.62 -9.22
C GLU A 199 12.96 -13.97 -9.12
N GLU A 200 13.78 -14.18 -8.08
CA GLU A 200 14.43 -15.48 -7.89
C GLU A 200 13.42 -16.59 -7.61
N GLU A 201 12.36 -16.31 -6.89
CA GLU A 201 11.30 -17.29 -6.66
C GLU A 201 10.49 -17.61 -7.93
N ILE A 202 10.29 -16.63 -8.83
CA ILE A 202 9.65 -16.84 -10.14
C ILE A 202 10.50 -17.76 -11.03
N TYR A 203 11.80 -17.54 -11.05
CA TYR A 203 12.70 -18.32 -11.89
C TYR A 203 13.14 -19.62 -11.24
N ASN A 204 12.97 -19.78 -9.94
CA ASN A 204 13.49 -20.85 -9.11
C ASN A 204 15.01 -21.05 -9.27
N GLU A 205 15.74 -19.96 -9.48
CA GLU A 205 17.18 -19.89 -9.71
C GLU A 205 17.77 -18.66 -9.05
N SER A 206 18.99 -18.78 -8.52
CA SER A 206 19.75 -17.62 -8.04
C SER A 206 20.16 -16.73 -9.21
N ARG A 207 20.05 -15.43 -9.06
CA ARG A 207 20.31 -14.44 -10.10
C ARG A 207 21.51 -13.56 -9.77
N ASP A 208 22.31 -13.29 -10.79
CA ASP A 208 23.41 -12.34 -10.69
C ASP A 208 22.92 -10.90 -10.67
N LYS A 209 23.66 -10.04 -9.94
CA LYS A 209 23.39 -8.60 -9.82
C LYS A 209 23.22 -7.88 -11.18
N LYS A 210 23.80 -8.38 -12.24
CA LYS A 210 23.74 -7.79 -13.60
C LYS A 210 22.39 -7.93 -14.29
N ASN A 211 21.51 -8.82 -13.84
CA ASN A 211 20.26 -9.16 -14.51
C ASN A 211 19.05 -8.31 -14.06
N TYR A 212 19.27 -7.23 -13.32
CA TYR A 212 18.19 -6.45 -12.69
C TYR A 212 17.68 -5.25 -13.51
N LYS A 213 17.96 -5.17 -14.81
CA LYS A 213 17.38 -4.13 -15.67
C LYS A 213 15.94 -4.51 -16.05
N ASN A 214 15.02 -3.54 -16.02
CA ASN A 214 13.60 -3.70 -16.39
C ASN A 214 12.88 -4.87 -15.69
N LYS A 215 13.14 -5.07 -14.41
CA LYS A 215 12.57 -6.14 -13.59
C LYS A 215 11.07 -6.38 -13.81
N PRO A 216 10.18 -5.36 -13.74
CA PRO A 216 8.75 -5.59 -13.86
C PRO A 216 8.35 -6.24 -15.17
N PHE A 217 8.97 -5.80 -16.27
CA PHE A 217 8.69 -6.32 -17.60
C PHE A 217 9.10 -7.79 -17.73
N TYR A 218 10.36 -8.11 -17.39
CA TYR A 218 10.87 -9.48 -17.52
C TYR A 218 10.19 -10.47 -16.56
N ALA A 219 9.88 -10.03 -15.35
CA ALA A 219 9.16 -10.85 -14.40
C ALA A 219 7.75 -11.20 -14.93
N LEU A 220 7.02 -10.18 -15.42
CA LEU A 220 5.71 -10.41 -16.02
C LEU A 220 5.80 -11.28 -17.29
N GLU A 221 6.72 -10.97 -18.20
CA GLU A 221 6.93 -11.75 -19.41
C GLU A 221 7.17 -13.24 -19.10
N THR A 222 7.92 -13.51 -18.03
CA THR A 222 8.20 -14.89 -17.61
C THR A 222 6.96 -15.62 -17.15
N VAL A 223 6.17 -15.02 -16.26
CA VAL A 223 5.00 -15.68 -15.67
C VAL A 223 3.82 -15.83 -16.64
N ILE A 224 3.79 -15.03 -17.73
CA ILE A 224 2.76 -15.16 -18.78
C ILE A 224 3.13 -16.14 -19.90
N LYS A 225 4.39 -16.58 -19.99
CA LYS A 225 4.82 -17.51 -21.05
C LYS A 225 4.04 -18.80 -21.01
N SER A 226 3.64 -19.27 -22.19
CA SER A 226 3.06 -20.61 -22.35
C SER A 226 4.06 -21.67 -21.87
N GLY A 227 3.62 -22.53 -20.95
CA GLY A 227 4.48 -23.56 -20.35
C GLY A 227 5.24 -23.12 -19.09
N TYR A 228 5.06 -21.90 -18.59
CA TYR A 228 5.60 -21.52 -17.28
C TYR A 228 4.99 -22.41 -16.18
N VAL A 229 5.87 -22.99 -15.38
CA VAL A 229 5.49 -23.83 -14.23
C VAL A 229 5.71 -23.01 -12.97
N LEU A 230 4.61 -22.63 -12.31
CA LEU A 230 4.67 -21.87 -11.06
C LEU A 230 5.28 -22.74 -9.95
N PRO A 231 6.42 -22.31 -9.33
CA PRO A 231 7.00 -23.04 -8.21
C PRO A 231 6.04 -23.18 -7.04
N GLU A 232 5.96 -24.38 -6.45
CA GLU A 232 4.96 -24.66 -5.40
C GLU A 232 5.13 -23.74 -4.17
N LYS A 233 6.37 -23.45 -3.76
CA LYS A 233 6.64 -22.48 -2.68
C LYS A 233 6.06 -21.10 -2.96
N LEU A 234 6.21 -20.59 -4.18
CA LEU A 234 5.68 -19.30 -4.57
C LEU A 234 4.15 -19.33 -4.60
N LYS A 235 3.57 -20.42 -5.11
CA LYS A 235 2.11 -20.63 -5.11
C LYS A 235 1.52 -20.60 -3.69
N GLU A 236 2.12 -21.32 -2.73
CA GLU A 236 1.70 -21.32 -1.33
C GLU A 236 1.77 -19.91 -0.72
N LYS A 237 2.84 -19.16 -0.99
CA LYS A 237 2.98 -17.77 -0.53
C LYS A 237 1.89 -16.87 -1.11
N ILE A 238 1.59 -16.99 -2.41
CA ILE A 238 0.54 -16.19 -3.05
C ILE A 238 -0.83 -16.50 -2.44
N ILE A 239 -1.16 -17.78 -2.25
CA ILE A 239 -2.43 -18.17 -1.60
C ILE A 239 -2.51 -17.52 -0.21
N LYS A 240 -1.46 -17.65 0.60
CA LYS A 240 -1.39 -17.05 1.94
C LYS A 240 -1.55 -15.53 1.95
N ILE A 241 -1.02 -14.82 0.94
CA ILE A 241 -1.14 -13.36 0.82
C ILE A 241 -2.61 -12.96 0.62
N PHE A 242 -3.36 -13.76 -0.15
CA PHE A 242 -4.74 -13.44 -0.54
C PHE A 242 -5.82 -14.14 0.34
N GLU A 243 -5.44 -14.92 1.31
CA GLU A 243 -6.35 -15.41 2.35
C GLU A 243 -6.85 -14.29 3.26
#